data_39faad34bf64f0d05a2cea2525973bcb
#
_entry.id   39faad34bf64f0d05a2cea2525973bcb
#
_cell.length_a   1.000
_cell.length_b   1.000
_cell.length_c   1.000
_cell.angle_alpha   90.00
_cell.angle_beta   90.00
_cell.angle_gamma   90.00
#
_symmetry.space_group_name_H-M   'P 1'
#
loop_
_entity.id
_entity.type
_entity.pdbx_description
1 polymer ?
#
loop_
_entity_poly.entity_id
_entity_poly.type
_entity_poly.pdbx_seq_one_letter_code
_entity_poly.pdbx_strand_id
1 'polypeptide(L)'
;KLDSIDDLVYSIAYRKDSLFMHDLFSRQVGLPLKTSAPVHGYLLAAGCLFTNGGFVKEIPYDPNYYFYGEEISMMLRAFTKGYSVFHTPSTPIFHLYNVDPEVSERILHWSPDEDKNRITKWHELEKQSIQRLTDLIEGNLEEFWSLGKVNTLDDYAQLSGLDYKSKKVLDKRKAFESEFFLSRELNKKPF
;
A
#
# COMPACT_ATOMS: atom_id res chain seq x y z
N LYS A 1 -16.91 19.96 -9.51
CA LYS A 1 -16.00 21.10 -9.64
C LYS A 1 -14.73 20.75 -8.89
N LEU A 2 -13.59 20.65 -9.59
CA LEU A 2 -12.25 20.61 -8.98
C LEU A 2 -11.88 22.04 -8.61
N ASP A 3 -12.46 22.54 -7.51
CA ASP A 3 -12.37 23.96 -7.17
C ASP A 3 -11.09 24.36 -6.43
N SER A 4 -10.25 23.38 -6.04
CA SER A 4 -8.89 23.63 -5.57
C SER A 4 -8.05 22.37 -5.83
N ILE A 5 -7.22 22.43 -6.84
CA ILE A 5 -6.05 21.56 -6.92
C ILE A 5 -5.06 22.21 -5.97
N ASP A 6 -5.02 21.76 -4.73
CA ASP A 6 -3.95 22.14 -3.85
C ASP A 6 -2.63 21.70 -4.49
N ASP A 7 -1.59 22.54 -4.43
CA ASP A 7 -0.22 22.22 -4.87
C ASP A 7 0.42 21.15 -3.97
N LEU A 8 -0.41 20.25 -3.44
CA LEU A 8 -0.02 19.16 -2.57
C LEU A 8 0.03 17.85 -3.34
N VAL A 9 1.07 17.10 -3.12
CA VAL A 9 1.16 15.69 -3.48
C VAL A 9 0.96 14.82 -2.26
N TYR A 10 0.74 13.54 -2.47
CA TYR A 10 0.43 12.65 -1.36
C TYR A 10 1.41 11.49 -1.33
N SER A 11 2.07 11.31 -0.18
CA SER A 11 2.76 10.08 0.13
C SER A 11 1.78 9.07 0.71
N ILE A 12 2.01 7.80 0.42
CA ILE A 12 1.19 6.72 0.99
C ILE A 12 1.78 6.29 2.33
N ALA A 13 0.94 6.32 3.35
CA ALA A 13 1.27 5.89 4.70
C ALA A 13 0.15 5.04 5.29
N TYR A 14 0.34 4.54 6.51
CA TYR A 14 -0.69 3.79 7.21
C TYR A 14 -1.62 4.69 8.03
N ARG A 15 -2.87 4.31 8.11
CA ARG A 15 -3.81 4.93 9.04
C ARG A 15 -3.56 4.44 10.46
N LYS A 16 -3.34 5.38 11.38
CA LYS A 16 -3.08 5.07 12.80
C LYS A 16 -4.18 4.26 13.46
N ASP A 17 -5.43 4.55 13.10
CA ASP A 17 -6.63 3.97 13.70
C ASP A 17 -6.97 2.57 13.19
N SER A 18 -6.25 2.08 12.20
CA SER A 18 -6.50 0.76 11.61
C SER A 18 -5.29 -0.17 11.65
N LEU A 19 -4.15 0.30 12.18
CA LEU A 19 -2.92 -0.45 12.15
C LEU A 19 -2.94 -1.61 13.14
N PHE A 20 -2.69 -2.82 12.64
CA PHE A 20 -2.71 -4.08 13.39
C PHE A 20 -4.02 -4.36 14.17
N MET A 21 -5.11 -3.66 13.81
CA MET A 21 -6.44 -4.04 14.25
C MET A 21 -6.90 -5.27 13.47
N HIS A 22 -7.47 -6.25 14.14
CA HIS A 22 -8.03 -7.46 13.54
C HIS A 22 -7.03 -8.33 12.76
N ASP A 23 -5.77 -8.35 13.15
CA ASP A 23 -4.70 -9.05 12.42
C ASP A 23 -4.47 -8.57 10.98
N LEU A 24 -5.24 -7.63 10.51
CA LEU A 24 -5.06 -6.94 9.24
C LEU A 24 -3.95 -5.90 9.37
N PHE A 25 -3.09 -5.91 8.38
CA PHE A 25 -2.05 -4.91 8.26
C PHE A 25 -2.61 -3.66 7.59
N SER A 26 -3.54 -3.00 8.24
CA SER A 26 -3.87 -1.61 8.07
C SER A 26 -4.44 -1.13 6.72
N ARG A 27 -5.31 -0.17 6.83
CA ARG A 27 -5.71 0.70 5.72
C ARG A 27 -4.62 1.73 5.44
N GLN A 28 -4.50 2.11 4.18
CA GLN A 28 -3.60 3.15 3.75
C GLN A 28 -4.29 4.53 3.76
N VAL A 29 -3.49 5.58 3.82
CA VAL A 29 -3.92 6.97 3.74
C VAL A 29 -2.89 7.78 2.95
N GLY A 30 -3.35 8.74 2.17
CA GLY A 30 -2.49 9.76 1.59
C GLY A 30 -2.12 10.81 2.64
N LEU A 31 -0.84 11.00 2.91
CA LEU A 31 -0.33 12.11 3.69
C LEU A 31 0.02 13.26 2.76
N PRO A 32 -0.55 14.46 2.95
CA PRO A 32 -0.25 15.61 2.11
C PRO A 32 1.19 16.07 2.34
N LEU A 33 1.92 16.28 1.24
CA LEU A 33 3.28 16.76 1.22
C LEU A 33 3.41 17.99 0.34
N LYS A 34 4.17 18.96 0.77
CA LYS A 34 4.60 20.08 -0.07
C LYS A 34 6.06 19.83 -0.50
N THR A 35 6.24 19.27 -1.69
CA THR A 35 7.55 18.90 -2.22
C THR A 35 7.62 19.22 -3.72
N SER A 36 8.80 19.49 -4.22
CA SER A 36 9.08 19.70 -5.65
C SER A 36 9.95 18.60 -6.26
N ALA A 37 10.31 17.59 -5.46
CA ALA A 37 11.05 16.43 -5.92
C ALA A 37 10.39 15.13 -5.45
N PRO A 38 10.62 13.99 -6.14
CA PRO A 38 10.12 12.71 -5.67
C PRO A 38 10.60 12.39 -4.27
N VAL A 39 9.74 11.80 -3.45
CA VAL A 39 10.08 11.34 -2.11
C VAL A 39 10.15 9.81 -2.08
N HIS A 40 11.17 9.29 -1.40
CA HIS A 40 11.29 7.85 -1.23
C HIS A 40 10.28 7.37 -0.19
N GLY A 41 9.34 6.55 -0.63
CA GLY A 41 8.29 5.92 0.18
C GLY A 41 8.63 4.51 0.62
N TYR A 42 7.69 3.89 1.31
CA TYR A 42 7.75 2.48 1.72
C TYR A 42 6.42 1.74 1.48
N LEU A 43 5.43 2.40 0.90
CA LEU A 43 4.16 1.81 0.47
C LEU A 43 3.87 2.16 -0.98
N LEU A 44 3.14 1.30 -1.64
CA LEU A 44 2.55 1.56 -2.94
C LEU A 44 1.03 1.48 -2.85
N ALA A 45 0.35 2.14 -3.78
CA ALA A 45 -1.09 2.05 -3.94
C ALA A 45 -1.39 1.45 -5.32
N ALA A 46 -2.23 0.41 -5.35
CA ALA A 46 -2.60 -0.28 -6.58
C ALA A 46 -3.43 0.59 -7.55
N GLY A 47 -4.05 1.66 -7.05
CA GLY A 47 -4.83 2.58 -7.87
C GLY A 47 -4.04 3.32 -8.95
N CYS A 48 -2.73 3.53 -8.73
CA CYS A 48 -1.83 4.07 -9.75
C CYS A 48 -0.38 3.65 -9.45
N LEU A 49 0.15 2.77 -10.28
CA LEU A 49 1.53 2.34 -10.23
C LEU A 49 2.19 2.52 -11.61
N PHE A 50 3.28 3.27 -11.65
CA PHE A 50 4.14 3.40 -12.83
C PHE A 50 5.48 2.72 -12.57
N THR A 51 5.86 1.81 -13.44
CA THR A 51 7.07 1.01 -13.27
C THR A 51 7.60 0.50 -14.62
N ASN A 52 8.77 -0.11 -14.64
CA ASN A 52 9.27 -0.79 -15.82
C ASN A 52 8.56 -2.13 -16.07
N GLY A 53 8.57 -2.62 -17.31
CA GLY A 53 7.88 -3.86 -17.67
C GLY A 53 8.46 -5.13 -17.01
N GLY A 54 9.68 -5.09 -16.49
CA GLY A 54 10.29 -6.19 -15.73
C GLY A 54 9.58 -6.42 -14.41
N PHE A 55 9.19 -5.35 -13.74
CA PHE A 55 8.44 -5.41 -12.48
C PHE A 55 7.20 -6.31 -12.57
N VAL A 56 6.39 -6.14 -13.61
CA VAL A 56 5.14 -6.91 -13.77
C VAL A 56 5.41 -8.41 -13.93
N LYS A 57 6.56 -8.79 -14.47
CA LYS A 57 6.96 -10.20 -14.61
C LYS A 57 7.50 -10.78 -13.31
N GLU A 58 8.26 -9.98 -12.55
CA GLU A 58 8.89 -10.43 -11.30
C GLU A 58 7.96 -10.36 -10.10
N ILE A 59 7.03 -9.41 -10.12
CA ILE A 59 6.11 -9.13 -9.01
C ILE A 59 4.69 -9.02 -9.60
N PRO A 60 4.17 -10.10 -10.19
CA PRO A 60 2.81 -10.09 -10.69
C PRO A 60 1.82 -9.94 -9.54
N TYR A 61 0.68 -9.40 -9.87
CA TYR A 61 -0.45 -9.31 -8.93
C TYR A 61 -0.88 -10.72 -8.55
N ASP A 62 -0.95 -11.01 -7.27
CA ASP A 62 -1.35 -12.33 -6.79
C ASP A 62 -2.88 -12.44 -6.76
N PRO A 63 -3.49 -13.28 -7.60
CA PRO A 63 -4.95 -13.39 -7.73
C PRO A 63 -5.63 -14.02 -6.51
N ASN A 64 -4.87 -14.51 -5.55
CA ASN A 64 -5.40 -15.11 -4.32
C ASN A 64 -5.68 -14.08 -3.22
N TYR A 65 -5.41 -12.80 -3.48
CA TYR A 65 -5.87 -11.73 -2.61
C TYR A 65 -7.23 -11.18 -3.05
N TYR A 66 -8.07 -10.92 -2.09
CA TYR A 66 -9.32 -10.23 -2.25
C TYR A 66 -9.29 -8.91 -1.50
N PHE A 67 -9.10 -7.81 -2.22
CA PHE A 67 -9.10 -6.43 -1.78
C PHE A 67 -8.04 -6.07 -0.70
N TYR A 68 -8.00 -6.78 0.43
CA TYR A 68 -7.04 -6.50 1.49
C TYR A 68 -5.76 -7.31 1.36
N GLY A 69 -4.63 -6.68 1.69
CA GLY A 69 -3.33 -7.34 1.73
C GLY A 69 -2.56 -7.37 0.42
N GLU A 70 -3.23 -7.15 -0.72
CA GLU A 70 -2.55 -7.20 -2.02
C GLU A 70 -1.49 -6.12 -2.18
N GLU A 71 -1.79 -4.87 -1.79
CA GLU A 71 -0.83 -3.75 -1.86
C GLU A 71 0.35 -3.98 -0.94
N ILE A 72 0.10 -4.49 0.27
CA ILE A 72 1.15 -4.84 1.23
C ILE A 72 2.00 -5.99 0.70
N SER A 73 1.38 -7.05 0.19
CA SER A 73 2.07 -8.18 -0.42
C SER A 73 2.97 -7.72 -1.58
N MET A 74 2.43 -6.92 -2.49
CA MET A 74 3.18 -6.40 -3.63
C MET A 74 4.36 -5.54 -3.15
N MET A 75 4.15 -4.68 -2.15
CA MET A 75 5.20 -3.84 -1.61
C MET A 75 6.31 -4.65 -0.92
N LEU A 76 5.96 -5.61 -0.07
CA LEU A 76 6.96 -6.44 0.62
C LEU A 76 7.77 -7.29 -0.37
N ARG A 77 7.11 -7.86 -1.38
CA ARG A 77 7.77 -8.60 -2.46
C ARG A 77 8.69 -7.69 -3.28
N ALA A 78 8.23 -6.49 -3.63
CA ALA A 78 9.02 -5.51 -4.35
C ALA A 78 10.27 -5.10 -3.56
N PHE A 79 10.08 -4.68 -2.31
CA PHE A 79 11.17 -4.24 -1.45
C PHE A 79 12.21 -5.35 -1.22
N THR A 80 11.77 -6.55 -0.93
CA THR A 80 12.68 -7.69 -0.68
C THR A 80 13.40 -8.18 -1.94
N LYS A 81 12.90 -7.85 -3.13
CA LYS A 81 13.57 -8.05 -4.42
C LYS A 81 14.45 -6.85 -4.84
N GLY A 82 14.58 -5.81 -4.01
CA GLY A 82 15.48 -4.68 -4.23
C GLY A 82 14.84 -3.48 -4.94
N TYR A 83 13.53 -3.47 -5.16
CA TYR A 83 12.83 -2.32 -5.70
C TYR A 83 12.65 -1.22 -4.66
N SER A 84 12.74 0.03 -5.10
CA SER A 84 12.41 1.21 -4.31
C SER A 84 11.13 1.86 -4.82
N VAL A 85 10.34 2.43 -3.91
CA VAL A 85 9.11 3.15 -4.23
C VAL A 85 9.35 4.65 -4.07
N PHE A 86 8.89 5.41 -5.04
CA PHE A 86 8.93 6.87 -5.00
C PHE A 86 7.52 7.43 -5.21
N HIS A 87 7.15 8.42 -4.42
CA HIS A 87 5.96 9.20 -4.63
C HIS A 87 6.31 10.46 -5.44
N THR A 88 5.52 10.72 -6.48
CA THR A 88 5.77 11.81 -7.42
C THR A 88 5.52 13.19 -6.79
N PRO A 89 6.28 14.24 -7.18
CA PRO A 89 6.00 15.61 -6.76
C PRO A 89 4.83 16.27 -7.51
N SER A 90 4.17 15.54 -8.38
CA SER A 90 2.98 16.01 -9.09
C SER A 90 1.91 14.94 -9.06
N THR A 91 0.65 15.36 -8.98
CA THR A 91 -0.49 14.44 -8.93
C THR A 91 -1.03 14.19 -10.34
N PRO A 92 -0.73 13.02 -10.96
CA PRO A 92 -1.17 12.75 -12.33
C PRO A 92 -2.61 12.25 -12.40
N ILE A 93 -3.18 11.78 -11.29
CA ILE A 93 -4.48 11.11 -11.22
C ILE A 93 -5.25 11.57 -10.00
N PHE A 94 -6.56 11.72 -10.17
CA PHE A 94 -7.52 12.02 -9.11
C PHE A 94 -8.49 10.86 -8.97
N HIS A 95 -8.76 10.44 -7.75
CA HIS A 95 -9.70 9.38 -7.45
C HIS A 95 -11.01 9.96 -6.92
N LEU A 96 -12.11 9.62 -7.59
CA LEU A 96 -13.44 9.97 -7.10
C LEU A 96 -13.87 8.98 -6.02
N TYR A 97 -13.83 9.42 -4.77
CA TYR A 97 -14.39 8.66 -3.65
C TYR A 97 -15.90 8.89 -3.56
N ASN A 98 -16.63 7.88 -3.07
CA ASN A 98 -18.04 8.04 -2.70
C ASN A 98 -18.13 8.85 -1.42
N VAL A 99 -18.20 10.16 -1.56
CA VAL A 99 -18.33 11.09 -0.44
C VAL A 99 -19.79 11.51 -0.26
N ASP A 100 -20.60 11.40 -1.31
CA ASP A 100 -22.00 11.81 -1.33
C ASP A 100 -22.84 10.77 -2.09
N PRO A 101 -23.73 10.04 -1.39
CA PRO A 101 -24.62 9.05 -2.02
C PRO A 101 -25.55 9.65 -3.08
N GLU A 102 -25.87 10.95 -3.01
CA GLU A 102 -26.72 11.62 -3.99
C GLU A 102 -25.99 11.89 -5.32
N VAL A 103 -24.66 11.93 -5.28
CA VAL A 103 -23.82 12.24 -6.46
C VAL A 103 -23.28 10.99 -7.14
N SER A 104 -23.12 9.88 -6.43
CA SER A 104 -22.54 8.66 -6.97
C SER A 104 -22.99 7.41 -6.19
N GLU A 105 -23.84 6.63 -6.78
CA GLU A 105 -24.14 5.26 -6.34
C GLU A 105 -23.02 4.30 -6.78
N ARG A 106 -21.91 4.33 -6.09
CA ARG A 106 -20.90 3.30 -6.30
C ARG A 106 -21.29 2.05 -5.51
N ILE A 107 -21.67 1.01 -6.22
CA ILE A 107 -21.90 -0.30 -5.63
C ILE A 107 -20.57 -0.88 -5.17
N LEU A 108 -20.46 -1.14 -3.88
CA LEU A 108 -19.25 -1.71 -3.28
C LEU A 108 -19.37 -3.24 -3.27
N HIS A 109 -18.31 -3.92 -3.64
CA HIS A 109 -18.30 -5.40 -3.76
C HIS A 109 -18.56 -6.14 -2.43
N TRP A 110 -18.49 -5.43 -1.29
CA TRP A 110 -18.85 -5.96 0.04
C TRP A 110 -20.25 -5.52 0.50
N SER A 111 -20.99 -4.79 -0.34
CA SER A 111 -22.37 -4.43 0.03
C SER A 111 -23.25 -5.69 0.10
N PRO A 112 -24.24 -5.73 1.02
CA PRO A 112 -25.07 -6.91 1.19
C PRO A 112 -25.76 -7.39 -0.08
N ASP A 113 -26.17 -6.46 -0.95
CA ASP A 113 -26.84 -6.77 -2.20
C ASP A 113 -25.94 -7.45 -3.23
N GLU A 114 -24.67 -7.06 -3.28
CA GLU A 114 -23.68 -7.70 -4.14
C GLU A 114 -23.21 -9.04 -3.56
N ASP A 115 -23.00 -9.08 -2.25
CA ASP A 115 -22.47 -10.27 -1.60
C ASP A 115 -23.48 -11.45 -1.54
N LYS A 116 -24.80 -11.14 -1.50
CA LYS A 116 -25.84 -12.20 -1.43
C LYS A 116 -25.76 -13.18 -2.59
N ASN A 117 -25.35 -12.75 -3.77
CA ASN A 117 -25.26 -13.56 -4.97
C ASN A 117 -23.91 -14.29 -5.14
N ARG A 118 -22.95 -14.07 -4.24
CA ARG A 118 -21.63 -14.70 -4.29
C ARG A 118 -21.68 -16.11 -3.71
N ILE A 119 -20.95 -17.03 -4.34
CA ILE A 119 -20.73 -18.39 -3.80
C ILE A 119 -19.89 -18.30 -2.53
N THR A 120 -18.73 -17.63 -2.62
CA THR A 120 -17.87 -17.34 -1.46
C THR A 120 -18.11 -15.91 -1.01
N LYS A 121 -18.45 -15.73 0.25
CA LYS A 121 -18.76 -14.41 0.80
C LYS A 121 -17.53 -13.54 0.96
N TRP A 122 -17.71 -12.20 0.87
CA TRP A 122 -16.60 -11.26 0.91
C TRP A 122 -15.74 -11.42 2.17
N HIS A 123 -16.34 -11.68 3.33
CA HIS A 123 -15.60 -11.86 4.58
C HIS A 123 -14.80 -13.17 4.64
N GLU A 124 -15.22 -14.20 3.90
CA GLU A 124 -14.44 -15.44 3.75
C GLU A 124 -13.24 -15.22 2.84
N LEU A 125 -13.43 -14.47 1.75
CA LEU A 125 -12.35 -14.08 0.85
C LEU A 125 -11.33 -13.16 1.55
N GLU A 126 -11.80 -12.21 2.37
CA GLU A 126 -10.95 -11.37 3.19
C GLU A 126 -10.11 -12.21 4.16
N LYS A 127 -10.71 -13.17 4.84
CA LYS A 127 -10.02 -14.09 5.73
C LYS A 127 -8.93 -14.90 5.01
N GLN A 128 -9.21 -15.36 3.79
CA GLN A 128 -8.22 -16.03 2.94
C GLN A 128 -7.06 -15.10 2.58
N SER A 129 -7.35 -13.84 2.26
CA SER A 129 -6.32 -12.82 1.99
C SER A 129 -5.41 -12.56 3.19
N ILE A 130 -5.99 -12.48 4.39
CA ILE A 130 -5.23 -12.33 5.64
C ILE A 130 -4.29 -13.52 5.86
N GLN A 131 -4.81 -14.74 5.67
CA GLN A 131 -3.98 -15.94 5.81
C GLN A 131 -2.85 -15.94 4.79
N ARG A 132 -3.15 -15.60 3.53
CA ARG A 132 -2.13 -15.53 2.47
C ARG A 132 -1.03 -14.50 2.76
N LEU A 133 -1.39 -13.35 3.33
CA LEU A 133 -0.40 -12.36 3.74
C LEU A 133 0.44 -12.87 4.93
N THR A 134 -0.18 -13.57 5.86
CA THR A 134 0.54 -14.23 6.95
C THR A 134 1.54 -15.25 6.42
N ASP A 135 1.10 -16.11 5.50
CA ASP A 135 1.96 -17.12 4.86
C ASP A 135 3.13 -16.48 4.09
N LEU A 136 2.92 -15.33 3.45
CA LEU A 136 3.99 -14.57 2.82
C LEU A 136 5.04 -14.11 3.84
N ILE A 137 4.60 -13.54 4.95
CA ILE A 137 5.48 -12.99 6.00
C ILE A 137 6.27 -14.11 6.69
N GLU A 138 5.63 -15.25 6.92
CA GLU A 138 6.23 -16.44 7.53
C GLU A 138 7.10 -17.25 6.56
N GLY A 139 7.06 -16.94 5.27
CA GLY A 139 7.85 -17.64 4.24
C GLY A 139 7.24 -18.97 3.81
N ASN A 140 5.94 -19.16 3.97
CA ASN A 140 5.23 -20.40 3.65
C ASN A 140 4.69 -20.46 2.21
N LEU A 141 4.91 -19.39 1.41
CA LEU A 141 4.49 -19.37 0.01
C LEU A 141 5.55 -19.98 -0.91
N GLU A 142 5.09 -20.55 -2.01
CA GLU A 142 5.93 -21.00 -3.10
C GLU A 142 6.79 -19.86 -3.67
N GLU A 143 7.95 -20.19 -4.23
CA GLU A 143 9.02 -19.25 -4.62
C GLU A 143 8.52 -18.09 -5.49
N PHE A 144 7.61 -18.36 -6.42
CA PHE A 144 7.06 -17.33 -7.32
C PHE A 144 6.33 -16.21 -6.58
N TRP A 145 5.59 -16.56 -5.52
CA TRP A 145 4.81 -15.62 -4.70
C TRP A 145 5.53 -15.16 -3.44
N SER A 146 6.72 -15.69 -3.16
CA SER A 146 7.47 -15.44 -1.94
C SER A 146 8.18 -14.09 -1.93
N LEU A 147 8.71 -13.74 -0.77
CA LEU A 147 9.62 -12.63 -0.57
C LEU A 147 10.92 -12.83 -1.37
N GLY A 148 11.57 -11.72 -1.75
CA GLY A 148 12.91 -11.74 -2.33
C GLY A 148 14.00 -12.00 -1.28
N LYS A 149 15.27 -11.91 -1.75
CA LYS A 149 16.47 -12.17 -0.94
C LYS A 149 17.46 -11.00 -0.93
N VAL A 150 17.11 -9.86 -1.55
CA VAL A 150 17.97 -8.68 -1.62
C VAL A 150 17.89 -7.89 -0.31
N ASN A 151 16.67 -7.64 0.15
CA ASN A 151 16.41 -7.01 1.45
C ASN A 151 15.55 -7.94 2.30
N THR A 152 15.60 -7.76 3.61
CA THR A 152 14.83 -8.54 4.59
C THR A 152 13.59 -7.78 5.07
N LEU A 153 12.67 -8.47 5.76
CA LEU A 153 11.58 -7.81 6.47
C LEU A 153 12.07 -6.93 7.63
N ASP A 154 13.22 -7.26 8.20
CA ASP A 154 13.84 -6.44 9.24
C ASP A 154 14.39 -5.11 8.66
N ASP A 155 14.94 -5.15 7.44
CA ASP A 155 15.31 -3.92 6.70
C ASP A 155 14.07 -3.08 6.38
N TYR A 156 12.95 -3.74 6.02
CA TYR A 156 11.69 -3.04 5.83
C TYR A 156 11.17 -2.40 7.13
N ALA A 157 11.29 -3.10 8.24
CA ALA A 157 10.90 -2.57 9.55
C ALA A 157 11.74 -1.35 9.95
N GLN A 158 13.05 -1.38 9.65
CA GLN A 158 13.92 -0.21 9.85
C GLN A 158 13.55 0.96 8.94
N LEU A 159 13.19 0.69 7.70
CA LEU A 159 12.74 1.71 6.74
C LEU A 159 11.43 2.35 7.15
N SER A 160 10.41 1.56 7.39
CA SER A 160 9.01 1.99 7.56
C SER A 160 8.62 2.31 9.01
N GLY A 161 9.38 1.82 9.98
CA GLY A 161 8.98 1.83 11.39
C GLY A 161 7.93 0.78 11.76
N LEU A 162 7.66 -0.20 10.88
CA LEU A 162 6.63 -1.22 11.04
C LEU A 162 7.21 -2.61 10.95
N ASP A 163 7.08 -3.37 12.01
CA ASP A 163 7.48 -4.79 12.04
C ASP A 163 6.27 -5.70 11.80
N TYR A 164 6.20 -6.27 10.61
CA TYR A 164 5.13 -7.18 10.22
C TYR A 164 5.21 -8.54 10.90
N LYS A 165 6.41 -9.02 11.26
CA LYS A 165 6.58 -10.30 11.93
C LYS A 165 6.00 -10.26 13.34
N SER A 166 6.32 -9.20 14.10
CA SER A 166 5.83 -9.02 15.46
C SER A 166 4.53 -8.22 15.56
N LYS A 167 4.03 -7.70 14.45
CA LYS A 167 2.84 -6.82 14.35
C LYS A 167 2.97 -5.60 15.28
N LYS A 168 4.11 -4.91 15.21
CA LYS A 168 4.42 -3.77 16.08
C LYS A 168 4.83 -2.53 15.29
N VAL A 169 4.44 -1.38 15.82
CA VAL A 169 4.98 -0.09 15.41
C VAL A 169 6.27 0.16 16.19
N LEU A 170 7.40 0.14 15.51
CA LEU A 170 8.72 0.40 16.09
C LEU A 170 9.05 1.87 16.13
N ASP A 171 8.62 2.63 15.11
CA ASP A 171 8.87 4.06 15.01
C ASP A 171 7.62 4.77 14.42
N LYS A 172 6.90 5.48 15.29
CA LYS A 172 5.67 6.20 14.90
C LYS A 172 5.93 7.33 13.90
N ARG A 173 7.10 7.97 13.99
CA ARG A 173 7.48 9.05 13.09
C ARG A 173 7.60 8.55 11.66
N LYS A 174 8.32 7.46 11.47
CA LYS A 174 8.48 6.82 10.16
C LYS A 174 7.15 6.33 9.61
N ALA A 175 6.33 5.74 10.45
CA ALA A 175 5.08 5.11 10.03
C ALA A 175 3.97 6.11 9.66
N PHE A 176 3.95 7.33 10.24
CA PHE A 176 2.76 8.17 10.19
C PHE A 176 3.00 9.66 9.91
N GLU A 177 4.23 10.17 9.92
CA GLU A 177 4.47 11.62 9.89
C GLU A 177 5.00 12.10 8.55
N SER A 178 4.44 13.20 8.05
CA SER A 178 4.82 13.80 6.78
C SER A 178 6.30 14.24 6.75
N GLU A 179 6.82 14.70 7.88
CA GLU A 179 8.21 15.12 8.03
C GLU A 179 9.21 14.02 7.72
N PHE A 180 8.84 12.77 8.03
CA PHE A 180 9.70 11.65 7.66
C PHE A 180 9.85 11.53 6.15
N PHE A 181 8.75 11.61 5.41
CA PHE A 181 8.78 11.54 3.94
C PHE A 181 9.51 12.74 3.34
N LEU A 182 9.29 13.95 3.86
CA LEU A 182 9.99 15.14 3.40
C LEU A 182 11.51 15.07 3.62
N SER A 183 11.94 14.41 4.70
CA SER A 183 13.38 14.17 4.95
C SER A 183 14.01 13.19 3.94
N ARG A 184 13.20 12.49 3.17
CA ARG A 184 13.61 11.51 2.15
C ARG A 184 13.39 12.01 0.72
N GLU A 185 13.16 13.29 0.56
CA GLU A 185 13.11 13.95 -0.74
C GLU A 185 14.42 13.71 -1.50
N LEU A 186 14.35 13.29 -2.75
CA LEU A 186 15.53 13.13 -3.57
C LEU A 186 16.19 14.49 -3.74
N ASN A 187 17.49 14.55 -3.48
CA ASN A 187 18.27 15.77 -3.61
C ASN A 187 18.02 16.42 -4.98
N LYS A 188 17.71 17.72 -4.98
CA LYS A 188 17.36 18.56 -6.14
C LYS A 188 18.51 18.76 -7.15
N LYS A 189 19.43 17.79 -7.27
CA LYS A 189 20.37 17.83 -8.40
C LYS A 189 19.59 17.49 -9.65
N PRO A 190 19.55 18.37 -10.64
CA PRO A 190 18.92 18.05 -11.92
C PRO A 190 19.61 16.80 -12.48
N PHE A 191 18.80 15.86 -12.98
CA PHE A 191 19.28 14.75 -13.79
C PHE A 191 19.89 15.28 -15.08
#